data_7a7d0e7e1a5b4b22ce492881ca1d1c1c
#
_entry.id   7a7d0e7e1a5b4b22ce492881ca1d1c1c
#
_cell.length_a   1.000
_cell.length_b   1.000
_cell.length_c   1.000
_cell.angle_alpha   90.00
_cell.angle_beta   90.00
_cell.angle_gamma   90.00
#
_symmetry.space_group_name_H-M   'P 1'
#
loop_
_entity.id
_entity.type
_entity.pdbx_description
1 polymer ?
#
loop_
_entity_poly.entity_id
_entity_poly.type
_entity_poly.pdbx_seq_one_letter_code
_entity_poly.pdbx_strand_id
1 'polypeptide(L)'
;MSYTNTFIKVADDCPVNKSEIPLSKKDKKPLHLIQYELLKENPYKFDHEGLIYEVFVKTKEIPGKILEKDAEKIKTALFSKGHPCLRASALTKRYGFGAHYDDKGKIAIYPMESKEYEAFMAGKTVKIIPAMKTKK
;
A
#
# COMPACT_ATOMS: atom_id res chain seq x y z
N MET A 1 -6.15 4.55 -9.67
CA MET A 1 -7.15 3.48 -9.80
C MET A 1 -7.38 2.81 -8.47
N SER A 2 -8.62 2.75 -8.04
CA SER A 2 -9.01 2.23 -6.73
C SER A 2 -9.71 0.88 -6.91
N TYR A 3 -9.50 -0.03 -5.97
CA TYR A 3 -10.15 -1.33 -5.98
C TYR A 3 -11.15 -1.43 -4.84
N THR A 4 -12.14 -2.31 -4.98
CA THR A 4 -13.07 -2.65 -3.90
C THR A 4 -13.24 -4.16 -3.88
N ASN A 5 -13.40 -4.72 -2.70
CA ASN A 5 -13.57 -6.18 -2.50
C ASN A 5 -12.51 -6.97 -3.26
N THR A 6 -11.26 -6.52 -3.16
CA THR A 6 -10.15 -7.09 -3.92
C THR A 6 -9.01 -7.40 -2.97
N PHE A 7 -8.31 -8.51 -3.24
CA PHE A 7 -7.10 -8.87 -2.52
C PHE A 7 -5.94 -8.96 -3.51
N ILE A 8 -4.92 -8.14 -3.29
CA ILE A 8 -3.69 -8.18 -4.09
C ILE A 8 -2.75 -9.18 -3.43
N LYS A 9 -2.57 -10.33 -4.08
CA LYS A 9 -1.65 -11.34 -3.56
C LYS A 9 -0.21 -10.97 -3.89
N VAL A 10 0.73 -11.51 -3.13
CA VAL A 10 2.16 -11.32 -3.36
C VAL A 10 2.53 -11.74 -4.78
N ALA A 11 3.48 -11.02 -5.39
CA ALA A 11 3.91 -11.32 -6.77
C ALA A 11 4.43 -12.75 -6.88
N ASP A 12 4.15 -13.39 -8.01
CA ASP A 12 4.57 -14.77 -8.24
C ASP A 12 6.09 -14.93 -8.25
N ASP A 13 6.83 -13.86 -8.59
CA ASP A 13 8.30 -13.87 -8.58
C ASP A 13 8.89 -13.16 -7.35
N CYS A 14 8.11 -13.04 -6.29
CA CYS A 14 8.58 -12.43 -5.05
C CYS A 14 9.76 -13.23 -4.50
N PRO A 15 10.88 -12.57 -4.15
CA PRO A 15 12.09 -13.27 -3.73
C PRO A 15 12.05 -13.85 -2.31
N VAL A 16 11.04 -13.50 -1.51
CA VAL A 16 10.96 -13.95 -0.11
C VAL A 16 9.88 -15.01 0.06
N ASN A 17 10.09 -15.91 1.02
CA ASN A 17 9.13 -16.96 1.38
C ASN A 17 8.24 -16.55 2.54
N LYS A 18 8.64 -15.53 3.26
CA LYS A 18 7.87 -14.96 4.37
C LYS A 18 7.96 -13.45 4.27
N SER A 19 7.01 -12.76 4.88
CA SER A 19 7.05 -11.30 4.88
C SER A 19 8.29 -10.79 5.59
N GLU A 20 8.82 -9.69 5.08
CA GLU A 20 9.95 -8.99 5.70
C GLU A 20 9.55 -7.53 5.89
N ILE A 21 9.81 -7.00 7.08
CA ILE A 21 9.52 -5.60 7.36
C ILE A 21 10.59 -4.74 6.68
N PRO A 22 10.17 -3.77 5.83
CA PRO A 22 11.14 -2.88 5.21
C PRO A 22 11.94 -2.12 6.25
N LEU A 23 13.21 -1.92 5.97
CA LEU A 23 14.12 -1.21 6.88
C LEU A 23 14.45 0.17 6.35
N SER A 24 14.64 1.12 7.27
CA SER A 24 15.10 2.45 6.88
C SER A 24 16.59 2.40 6.54
N LYS A 25 16.99 3.20 5.56
CA LYS A 25 18.38 3.33 5.18
C LYS A 25 18.85 4.72 5.59
N LYS A 26 19.92 4.79 6.41
CA LYS A 26 20.46 6.05 6.91
C LYS A 26 19.35 6.88 7.57
N ASP A 27 19.20 8.13 7.18
CA ASP A 27 18.24 9.05 7.77
C ASP A 27 16.91 9.12 7.05
N LYS A 28 16.75 8.35 5.97
CA LYS A 28 15.52 8.41 5.17
C LYS A 28 14.82 7.07 5.15
N LYS A 29 13.50 7.12 5.30
CA LYS A 29 12.65 5.94 5.15
C LYS A 29 12.30 5.78 3.67
N PRO A 30 12.50 4.58 3.10
CA PRO A 30 12.07 4.37 1.72
C PRO A 30 10.54 4.41 1.64
N LEU A 31 10.02 4.66 0.43
CA LEU A 31 8.60 4.78 0.17
C LEU A 31 7.81 3.60 0.73
N HIS A 32 8.27 2.39 0.47
CA HIS A 32 7.56 1.18 0.89
C HIS A 32 7.54 0.99 2.41
N LEU A 33 8.53 1.53 3.13
CA LEU A 33 8.50 1.49 4.59
C LEU A 33 7.42 2.45 5.12
N ILE A 34 7.28 3.62 4.52
CA ILE A 34 6.23 4.58 4.91
C ILE A 34 4.85 3.96 4.65
N GLN A 35 4.66 3.32 3.50
CA GLN A 35 3.43 2.60 3.19
C GLN A 35 3.14 1.51 4.22
N TYR A 36 4.16 0.72 4.55
CA TYR A 36 4.04 -0.35 5.53
C TYR A 36 3.57 0.20 6.88
N GLU A 37 4.23 1.23 7.38
CA GLU A 37 3.90 1.80 8.68
C GLU A 37 2.46 2.35 8.72
N LEU A 38 2.07 3.08 7.68
CA LEU A 38 0.73 3.65 7.60
C LEU A 38 -0.35 2.57 7.58
N LEU A 39 -0.15 1.54 6.78
CA LEU A 39 -1.16 0.49 6.61
C LEU A 39 -1.21 -0.46 7.80
N LYS A 40 -0.06 -0.76 8.40
CA LYS A 40 -0.02 -1.63 9.57
C LYS A 40 -0.64 -0.98 10.79
N GLU A 41 -0.35 0.29 11.01
CA GLU A 41 -0.86 1.01 12.18
C GLU A 41 -2.31 1.45 12.02
N ASN A 42 -2.80 1.54 10.79
CA ASN A 42 -4.13 2.05 10.49
C ASN A 42 -4.88 1.16 9.52
N PRO A 43 -5.19 -0.11 9.90
CA PRO A 43 -5.88 -1.01 8.98
C PRO A 43 -7.26 -0.46 8.62
N TYR A 44 -7.57 -0.47 7.31
CA TYR A 44 -8.84 -0.02 6.75
C TYR A 44 -9.16 1.46 7.02
N LYS A 45 -8.12 2.28 7.23
CA LYS A 45 -8.30 3.72 7.40
C LYS A 45 -8.17 4.49 6.08
N PHE A 46 -7.22 4.09 5.25
CA PHE A 46 -6.92 4.79 4.01
C PHE A 46 -7.39 4.00 2.79
N ASP A 47 -7.98 4.73 1.82
CA ASP A 47 -8.20 4.18 0.49
C ASP A 47 -6.96 4.51 -0.37
N HIS A 48 -7.03 4.20 -1.67
CA HIS A 48 -5.91 4.43 -2.59
C HIS A 48 -5.44 5.89 -2.56
N GLU A 49 -6.37 6.83 -2.74
CA GLU A 49 -6.02 8.25 -2.75
C GLU A 49 -5.52 8.74 -1.40
N GLY A 50 -6.17 8.32 -0.32
CA GLY A 50 -5.77 8.67 1.04
C GLY A 50 -4.36 8.19 1.36
N LEU A 51 -4.03 6.98 0.94
CA LEU A 51 -2.69 6.44 1.15
C LEU A 51 -1.65 7.23 0.36
N ILE A 52 -1.92 7.53 -0.90
CA ILE A 52 -1.00 8.31 -1.74
C ILE A 52 -0.75 9.69 -1.12
N TYR A 53 -1.82 10.33 -0.66
CA TYR A 53 -1.71 11.65 -0.05
C TYR A 53 -0.86 11.60 1.23
N GLU A 54 -1.13 10.66 2.13
CA GLU A 54 -0.39 10.55 3.38
C GLU A 54 1.09 10.20 3.16
N VAL A 55 1.38 9.32 2.20
CA VAL A 55 2.75 8.99 1.84
C VAL A 55 3.47 10.24 1.30
N PHE A 56 2.79 11.01 0.45
CA PHE A 56 3.34 12.24 -0.10
C PHE A 56 3.68 13.25 1.00
N VAL A 57 2.74 13.47 1.92
CA VAL A 57 2.92 14.41 3.03
C VAL A 57 4.13 14.01 3.89
N LYS A 58 4.24 12.73 4.22
CA LYS A 58 5.34 12.23 5.05
C LYS A 58 6.67 12.26 4.31
N THR A 59 6.68 11.91 3.03
CA THR A 59 7.90 11.90 2.22
C THR A 59 8.46 13.30 2.03
N LYS A 60 7.59 14.28 1.82
CA LYS A 60 7.98 15.68 1.61
C LYS A 60 8.07 16.48 2.92
N GLU A 61 7.72 15.85 4.03
CA GLU A 61 7.76 16.48 5.35
C GLU A 61 7.03 17.83 5.39
N ILE A 62 5.83 17.86 4.83
CA ILE A 62 5.03 19.09 4.72
C ILE A 62 4.55 19.52 6.11
N PRO A 63 4.84 20.77 6.54
CA PRO A 63 4.37 21.26 7.85
C PRO A 63 2.85 21.31 7.96
N GLY A 64 2.34 21.06 9.16
CA GLY A 64 0.90 21.08 9.41
C GLY A 64 0.22 22.39 9.05
N LYS A 65 0.91 23.51 9.24
CA LYS A 65 0.37 24.82 8.89
C LYS A 65 0.08 24.95 7.40
N ILE A 66 0.94 24.38 6.56
CA ILE A 66 0.77 24.38 5.11
C ILE A 66 -0.39 23.46 4.73
N LEU A 67 -0.49 22.30 5.41
CA LEU A 67 -1.57 21.35 5.16
C LEU A 67 -2.94 21.97 5.46
N GLU A 68 -3.05 22.74 6.54
CA GLU A 68 -4.31 23.38 6.90
C GLU A 68 -4.77 24.40 5.84
N LYS A 69 -3.83 25.15 5.28
CA LYS A 69 -4.15 26.18 4.28
C LYS A 69 -4.31 25.61 2.88
N ASP A 70 -3.41 24.72 2.48
CA ASP A 70 -3.24 24.34 1.09
C ASP A 70 -3.56 22.89 0.78
N ALA A 71 -4.23 22.15 1.69
CA ALA A 71 -4.53 20.74 1.49
C ALA A 71 -5.18 20.46 0.14
N GLU A 72 -6.18 21.25 -0.25
CA GLU A 72 -6.88 21.03 -1.51
C GLU A 72 -5.99 21.31 -2.72
N LYS A 73 -5.14 22.32 -2.64
CA LYS A 73 -4.19 22.63 -3.72
C LYS A 73 -3.17 21.51 -3.86
N ILE A 74 -2.68 20.97 -2.72
CA ILE A 74 -1.73 19.87 -2.71
C ILE A 74 -2.37 18.64 -3.34
N LYS A 75 -3.60 18.30 -2.96
CA LYS A 75 -4.32 17.16 -3.52
C LYS A 75 -4.54 17.32 -5.01
N THR A 76 -4.97 18.50 -5.45
CA THR A 76 -5.20 18.76 -6.87
C THR A 76 -3.93 18.56 -7.67
N ALA A 77 -2.81 19.11 -7.20
CA ALA A 77 -1.54 18.96 -7.89
C ALA A 77 -1.06 17.51 -7.89
N LEU A 78 -1.20 16.82 -6.74
CA LEU A 78 -0.77 15.44 -6.59
C LEU A 78 -1.55 14.51 -7.53
N PHE A 79 -2.87 14.65 -7.59
CA PHE A 79 -3.73 13.77 -8.37
C PHE A 79 -3.92 14.23 -9.83
N SER A 80 -3.21 15.27 -10.24
CA SER A 80 -3.14 15.65 -11.66
C SER A 80 -2.36 14.60 -12.47
N LYS A 81 -1.57 13.76 -11.78
CA LYS A 81 -0.83 12.65 -12.37
C LYS A 81 -1.38 11.35 -11.87
N GLY A 82 -1.26 10.29 -12.67
CA GLY A 82 -1.60 8.95 -12.20
C GLY A 82 -0.57 8.44 -11.20
N HIS A 83 -1.01 7.64 -10.26
CA HIS A 83 -0.13 7.02 -9.26
C HIS A 83 -0.32 5.52 -9.27
N PRO A 84 0.76 4.74 -9.16
CA PRO A 84 0.63 3.28 -9.14
C PRO A 84 -0.06 2.83 -7.85
N CYS A 85 -0.82 1.74 -7.98
CA CYS A 85 -1.48 1.13 -6.84
C CYS A 85 -0.53 0.17 -6.13
N LEU A 86 -1.01 -0.50 -5.09
CA LEU A 86 -0.18 -1.45 -4.33
C LEU A 86 0.29 -2.66 -5.14
N ARG A 87 -0.28 -2.92 -6.32
CA ARG A 87 0.26 -3.96 -7.23
C ARG A 87 1.70 -3.65 -7.64
N ALA A 88 2.06 -2.37 -7.71
CA ALA A 88 3.40 -1.94 -8.10
C ALA A 88 4.27 -1.61 -6.90
N SER A 89 3.75 -1.74 -5.68
CA SER A 89 4.51 -1.46 -4.47
C SER A 89 5.52 -2.57 -4.17
N ALA A 90 6.68 -2.19 -3.65
CA ALA A 90 7.66 -3.18 -3.20
C ALA A 90 7.08 -4.10 -2.12
N LEU A 91 6.12 -3.62 -1.32
CA LEU A 91 5.47 -4.44 -0.28
C LEU A 91 4.89 -5.73 -0.86
N THR A 92 4.15 -5.62 -1.97
CA THR A 92 3.53 -6.79 -2.60
C THR A 92 4.46 -7.49 -3.58
N LYS A 93 5.43 -6.78 -4.13
CA LYS A 93 6.35 -7.34 -5.13
C LYS A 93 7.54 -8.05 -4.51
N ARG A 94 8.05 -7.57 -3.37
CA ARG A 94 9.32 -8.04 -2.80
C ARG A 94 9.27 -8.40 -1.32
N TYR A 95 8.41 -7.76 -0.53
CA TYR A 95 8.44 -7.92 0.93
C TYR A 95 7.42 -8.90 1.47
N GLY A 96 6.59 -9.46 0.60
CA GLY A 96 5.70 -10.55 0.99
C GLY A 96 4.45 -10.13 1.76
N PHE A 97 3.88 -8.98 1.45
CA PHE A 97 2.61 -8.53 2.04
C PHE A 97 1.51 -8.50 1.00
N GLY A 98 0.36 -9.09 1.31
CA GLY A 98 -0.83 -8.94 0.49
C GLY A 98 -1.60 -7.70 0.92
N ALA A 99 -2.40 -7.15 0.04
CA ALA A 99 -3.21 -5.95 0.33
C ALA A 99 -4.69 -6.25 0.10
N HIS A 100 -5.51 -6.05 1.13
CA HIS A 100 -6.96 -6.23 1.04
C HIS A 100 -7.64 -4.88 0.95
N TYR A 101 -8.50 -4.72 -0.06
CA TYR A 101 -9.35 -3.56 -0.26
C TYR A 101 -10.76 -3.98 0.10
N ASP A 102 -11.37 -3.32 1.07
CA ASP A 102 -12.73 -3.66 1.50
C ASP A 102 -13.79 -3.11 0.53
N ASP A 103 -15.06 -3.19 0.90
CA ASP A 103 -16.16 -2.73 0.05
C ASP A 103 -16.17 -1.22 -0.19
N LYS A 104 -15.43 -0.47 0.62
CA LYS A 104 -15.29 0.98 0.47
C LYS A 104 -13.94 1.36 -0.12
N GLY A 105 -13.12 0.38 -0.48
CA GLY A 105 -11.79 0.63 -1.01
C GLY A 105 -10.75 0.94 0.05
N LYS A 106 -11.07 0.74 1.33
CA LYS A 106 -10.10 0.93 2.41
C LYS A 106 -9.15 -0.25 2.48
N ILE A 107 -7.90 0.01 2.82
CA ILE A 107 -6.81 -0.94 2.65
C ILE A 107 -6.23 -1.43 3.96
N ALA A 108 -5.93 -2.73 4.02
CA ALA A 108 -5.12 -3.32 5.09
C ALA A 108 -4.13 -4.28 4.45
N ILE A 109 -2.97 -4.47 5.07
CA ILE A 109 -1.96 -5.40 4.58
C ILE A 109 -1.85 -6.59 5.51
N TYR A 110 -1.51 -7.74 4.92
CA TYR A 110 -1.37 -8.99 5.66
C TYR A 110 -0.12 -9.74 5.19
N PRO A 111 0.70 -10.22 6.16
CA PRO A 111 1.89 -11.01 5.80
C PRO A 111 1.50 -12.27 5.04
N MET A 112 2.32 -12.67 4.07
CA MET A 112 2.02 -13.85 3.26
C MET A 112 1.96 -15.16 4.06
N GLU A 113 2.58 -15.20 5.24
CA GLU A 113 2.55 -16.36 6.13
C GLU A 113 1.41 -16.31 7.14
N SER A 114 0.59 -15.25 7.12
CA SER A 114 -0.49 -15.09 8.10
C SER A 114 -1.71 -15.93 7.75
N LYS A 115 -2.51 -16.24 8.78
CA LYS A 115 -3.77 -16.97 8.59
C LYS A 115 -4.77 -16.14 7.77
N GLU A 116 -4.74 -14.83 7.96
CA GLU A 116 -5.62 -13.92 7.22
C GLU A 116 -5.33 -13.98 5.72
N TYR A 117 -4.04 -14.00 5.38
CA TYR A 117 -3.63 -14.11 3.97
C TYR A 117 -4.15 -15.42 3.37
N GLU A 118 -3.96 -16.53 4.08
CA GLU A 118 -4.44 -17.83 3.63
C GLU A 118 -5.96 -17.85 3.46
N ALA A 119 -6.67 -17.21 4.40
CA ALA A 119 -8.13 -17.14 4.33
C ALA A 119 -8.61 -16.36 3.10
N PHE A 120 -7.95 -15.27 2.75
CA PHE A 120 -8.29 -14.53 1.53
C PHE A 120 -8.01 -15.36 0.28
N MET A 121 -6.89 -16.09 0.26
CA MET A 121 -6.53 -16.92 -0.90
C MET A 121 -7.49 -18.09 -1.09
N ALA A 122 -7.99 -18.66 0.01
CA ALA A 122 -8.93 -19.79 -0.04
C ALA A 122 -10.37 -19.35 -0.24
N GLY A 123 -10.71 -18.11 0.14
CA GLY A 123 -12.07 -17.60 0.07
C GLY A 123 -12.49 -17.21 -1.34
N LYS A 124 -13.80 -17.11 -1.54
CA LYS A 124 -14.36 -16.72 -2.82
C LYS A 124 -15.11 -15.39 -2.73
N THR A 125 -14.94 -14.68 -1.63
CA THR A 125 -15.69 -13.45 -1.37
C THR A 125 -15.01 -12.21 -1.95
N VAL A 126 -13.73 -12.30 -2.31
CA VAL A 126 -12.97 -11.18 -2.87
C VAL A 126 -12.35 -11.59 -4.20
N LYS A 127 -12.16 -10.60 -5.04
CA LYS A 127 -11.41 -10.79 -6.28
C LYS A 127 -9.93 -10.83 -5.95
N ILE A 128 -9.23 -11.84 -6.40
CA ILE A 128 -7.78 -11.99 -6.16
C ILE A 128 -7.03 -11.61 -7.42
N ILE A 129 -6.10 -10.66 -7.30
CA ILE A 129 -5.23 -10.26 -8.40
C ILE A 129 -3.78 -10.30 -7.92
N PRO A 130 -2.83 -10.67 -8.77
CA PRO A 130 -1.43 -10.71 -8.36
C PRO A 130 -0.79 -9.33 -8.40
N ALA A 131 0.20 -9.13 -7.55
CA ALA A 131 1.07 -7.96 -7.67
C ALA A 131 1.86 -8.09 -8.98
N MET A 132 2.35 -6.96 -9.46
CA MET A 132 3.13 -6.94 -10.71
C MET A 132 4.45 -7.66 -10.50
N LYS A 133 4.89 -8.42 -11.51
CA LYS A 133 6.16 -9.10 -11.43
C LYS A 133 7.32 -8.11 -11.53
N THR A 134 8.39 -8.40 -10.81
CA THR A 134 9.61 -7.59 -10.85
C THR A 134 10.38 -7.88 -12.12
N LYS A 135 10.39 -9.14 -12.56
CA LYS A 135 11.07 -9.57 -13.78
C LYS A 135 10.09 -9.58 -14.94
N LYS A 136 10.54 -9.11 -16.07
CA LYS A 136 9.75 -9.14 -17.30
C LYS A 136 9.81 -10.52 -17.96
#